data_074e11fc158ffc944b868bc301bf268d
#
_entry.id   074e11fc158ffc944b868bc301bf268d
#
_cell.length_a   1.000
_cell.length_b   1.000
_cell.length_c   1.000
_cell.angle_alpha   90.00
_cell.angle_beta   90.00
_cell.angle_gamma   90.00
#
_symmetry.space_group_name_H-M   'P 1'
#
loop_
_entity.id
_entity.type
_entity.pdbx_description
1 polymer ?
#
loop_
_entity_poly.entity_id
_entity_poly.type
_entity_poly.pdbx_seq_one_letter_code
_entity_poly.pdbx_strand_id
1 'polypeptide(L)'
;VSHDHYDHLDYGTVRALAKTGVPFVTSLGVGAHLEAFGVPAGLITELDWWEHHTLPGGELAVTAAPSQHFSGRGLKDRNATLWSSMVIRTAKHSVFFSGDTGLTTEYGLIRERLGPFDLVMLEVGAFHPSWGDIHLGPDNALEAHALLGGGAFLPVHWGTFSLAMHAWDEPAETLLARAPERGVQLVMPRLGEPVEPVQAERVTPWWRSAGSLHAGDTVVTEAEALSVPKVAGWPLD
;
A
#
# COMPACT_ATOMS: atom_id res chain seq x y z
N VAL A 1 -1.72 5.39 -7.13
CA VAL A 1 -1.66 4.00 -7.65
C VAL A 1 -0.19 3.69 -7.93
N SER A 2 0.33 2.58 -7.39
CA SER A 2 1.74 2.19 -7.52
C SER A 2 2.09 1.61 -8.90
N HIS A 3 1.21 0.77 -9.44
CA HIS A 3 1.39 0.10 -10.74
C HIS A 3 0.06 -0.49 -11.26
N ASP A 4 0.10 -1.15 -12.41
CA ASP A 4 -1.08 -1.54 -13.17
C ASP A 4 -1.60 -2.97 -12.93
N HIS A 5 -1.02 -3.76 -12.03
CA HIS A 5 -1.53 -5.10 -11.75
C HIS A 5 -2.99 -5.06 -11.26
N TYR A 6 -3.74 -6.15 -11.47
CA TYR A 6 -5.19 -6.20 -11.25
C TYR A 6 -5.61 -5.95 -9.80
N ASP A 7 -4.80 -6.35 -8.84
CA ASP A 7 -5.01 -6.16 -7.39
C ASP A 7 -4.61 -4.77 -6.89
N HIS A 8 -3.92 -3.96 -7.71
CA HIS A 8 -3.55 -2.56 -7.43
C HIS A 8 -4.33 -1.54 -8.26
N LEU A 9 -4.85 -1.95 -9.40
CA LEU A 9 -5.62 -1.13 -10.32
C LEU A 9 -6.92 -1.84 -10.70
N ASP A 10 -7.85 -1.93 -9.74
CA ASP A 10 -9.16 -2.54 -9.94
C ASP A 10 -10.10 -1.62 -10.71
N TYR A 11 -10.68 -2.15 -11.79
CA TYR A 11 -11.59 -1.41 -12.68
C TYR A 11 -12.82 -0.86 -11.95
N GLY A 12 -13.45 -1.68 -11.09
CA GLY A 12 -14.65 -1.30 -10.35
C GLY A 12 -14.38 -0.16 -9.36
N THR A 13 -13.30 -0.30 -8.60
CA THR A 13 -12.84 0.69 -7.62
C THR A 13 -12.49 2.01 -8.27
N VAL A 14 -11.70 1.99 -9.34
CA VAL A 14 -11.31 3.21 -10.07
C VAL A 14 -12.53 3.94 -10.62
N ARG A 15 -13.50 3.23 -11.20
CA ARG A 15 -14.74 3.83 -11.69
C ARG A 15 -15.61 4.44 -10.57
N ALA A 16 -15.60 3.84 -9.40
CA ALA A 16 -16.31 4.40 -8.25
C ALA A 16 -15.63 5.70 -7.78
N LEU A 17 -14.31 5.69 -7.66
CA LEU A 17 -13.52 6.85 -7.26
C LEU A 17 -13.58 8.00 -8.30
N ALA A 18 -13.56 7.67 -9.59
CA ALA A 18 -13.66 8.69 -10.66
C ALA A 18 -14.92 9.56 -10.55
N LYS A 19 -16.03 9.01 -10.02
CA LYS A 19 -17.28 9.75 -9.80
C LYS A 19 -17.19 10.78 -8.67
N THR A 20 -16.21 10.65 -7.78
CA THR A 20 -16.04 11.57 -6.65
C THR A 20 -15.19 12.79 -7.02
N GLY A 21 -14.50 12.76 -8.16
CA GLY A 21 -13.63 13.85 -8.61
C GLY A 21 -12.29 13.93 -7.87
N VAL A 22 -11.89 12.88 -7.15
CA VAL A 22 -10.58 12.85 -6.49
C VAL A 22 -9.44 12.82 -7.51
N PRO A 23 -8.31 13.50 -7.26
CA PRO A 23 -7.13 13.40 -8.11
C PRO A 23 -6.44 12.05 -7.95
N PHE A 24 -5.83 11.59 -9.03
CA PHE A 24 -5.01 10.38 -9.06
C PHE A 24 -3.55 10.75 -9.29
N VAL A 25 -2.66 10.22 -8.44
CA VAL A 25 -1.21 10.26 -8.65
C VAL A 25 -0.74 8.83 -8.87
N THR A 26 0.03 8.60 -9.93
CA THR A 26 0.41 7.25 -10.35
C THR A 26 1.76 7.23 -11.07
N SER A 27 2.27 6.03 -11.36
CA SER A 27 3.50 5.83 -12.13
C SER A 27 3.27 6.08 -13.63
N LEU A 28 4.33 6.43 -14.36
CA LEU A 28 4.28 6.69 -15.80
C LEU A 28 3.60 5.55 -16.58
N GLY A 29 2.71 5.91 -17.51
CA GLY A 29 1.97 5.00 -18.38
C GLY A 29 0.70 4.42 -17.77
N VAL A 30 0.53 4.44 -16.46
CA VAL A 30 -0.67 3.94 -15.76
C VAL A 30 -1.88 4.86 -16.01
N GLY A 31 -1.64 6.13 -16.29
CA GLY A 31 -2.68 7.12 -16.60
C GLY A 31 -3.55 6.71 -17.79
N ALA A 32 -2.99 6.05 -18.80
CA ALA A 32 -3.76 5.54 -19.93
C ALA A 32 -4.83 4.51 -19.50
N HIS A 33 -4.54 3.67 -18.51
CA HIS A 33 -5.53 2.75 -17.95
C HIS A 33 -6.61 3.51 -17.16
N LEU A 34 -6.20 4.51 -16.36
CA LEU A 34 -7.13 5.35 -15.61
C LEU A 34 -8.10 6.10 -16.53
N GLU A 35 -7.60 6.68 -17.64
CA GLU A 35 -8.44 7.32 -18.65
C GLU A 35 -9.41 6.33 -19.29
N ALA A 36 -8.93 5.13 -19.67
CA ALA A 36 -9.77 4.07 -20.20
C ALA A 36 -10.86 3.60 -19.23
N PHE A 37 -10.62 3.74 -17.92
CA PHE A 37 -11.58 3.41 -16.86
C PHE A 37 -12.53 4.59 -16.53
N GLY A 38 -12.35 5.74 -17.20
CA GLY A 38 -13.24 6.89 -17.11
C GLY A 38 -12.79 8.00 -16.15
N VAL A 39 -11.53 8.00 -15.72
CA VAL A 39 -10.96 9.13 -14.98
C VAL A 39 -10.65 10.26 -15.96
N PRO A 40 -11.12 11.49 -15.72
CA PRO A 40 -10.74 12.64 -16.55
C PRO A 40 -9.23 12.89 -16.53
N ALA A 41 -8.62 13.13 -17.69
CA ALA A 41 -7.18 13.37 -17.81
C ALA A 41 -6.66 14.49 -16.88
N GLY A 42 -7.47 15.53 -16.65
CA GLY A 42 -7.12 16.63 -15.75
C GLY A 42 -7.05 16.27 -14.26
N LEU A 43 -7.47 15.06 -13.89
CA LEU A 43 -7.36 14.52 -12.53
C LEU A 43 -6.21 13.53 -12.38
N ILE A 44 -5.45 13.28 -13.43
CA ILE A 44 -4.36 12.28 -13.44
C ILE A 44 -3.01 13.01 -13.46
N THR A 45 -2.15 12.66 -12.54
CA THR A 45 -0.73 13.05 -12.52
C THR A 45 0.12 11.82 -12.56
N GLU A 46 0.96 11.68 -13.57
CA GLU A 46 1.93 10.60 -13.71
C GLU A 46 3.30 11.08 -13.25
N LEU A 47 4.03 10.22 -12.53
CA LEU A 47 5.35 10.51 -12.01
C LEU A 47 6.36 9.45 -12.45
N ASP A 48 7.54 9.91 -12.87
CA ASP A 48 8.74 9.06 -12.92
C ASP A 48 9.36 8.94 -11.54
N TRP A 49 10.28 7.98 -11.34
CA TRP A 49 11.02 7.86 -10.09
C TRP A 49 11.74 9.17 -9.74
N TRP A 50 11.61 9.56 -8.48
CA TRP A 50 12.13 10.79 -7.88
C TRP A 50 11.35 12.06 -8.24
N GLU A 51 10.37 11.98 -9.12
CA GLU A 51 9.46 13.10 -9.37
C GLU A 51 8.43 13.22 -8.24
N HIS A 52 7.95 14.43 -8.03
CA HIS A 52 6.96 14.73 -7.02
C HIS A 52 5.85 15.60 -7.56
N HIS A 53 4.69 15.50 -6.96
CA HIS A 53 3.54 16.35 -7.21
C HIS A 53 2.95 16.80 -5.88
N THR A 54 2.67 18.12 -5.78
CA THR A 54 1.92 18.68 -4.65
C THR A 54 0.47 18.88 -5.09
N LEU A 55 -0.46 18.28 -4.35
CA LEU A 55 -1.87 18.39 -4.68
C LEU A 55 -2.38 19.82 -4.49
N PRO A 56 -3.48 20.19 -5.18
CA PRO A 56 -4.14 21.48 -4.98
C PRO A 56 -4.46 21.72 -3.49
N GLY A 57 -4.13 22.91 -2.99
CA GLY A 57 -4.20 23.22 -1.55
C GLY A 57 -2.85 23.20 -0.84
N GLY A 58 -1.83 22.50 -1.40
CA GLY A 58 -0.46 22.54 -0.88
C GLY A 58 -0.20 21.66 0.36
N GLU A 59 -1.22 20.99 0.88
CA GLU A 59 -1.13 20.25 2.15
C GLU A 59 -0.58 18.84 1.99
N LEU A 60 -0.66 18.27 0.79
CA LEU A 60 -0.25 16.90 0.49
C LEU A 60 0.68 16.86 -0.71
N ALA A 61 1.86 16.28 -0.55
CA ALA A 61 2.79 16.00 -1.62
C ALA A 61 3.04 14.49 -1.75
N VAL A 62 3.14 14.01 -2.99
CA VAL A 62 3.47 12.62 -3.31
C VAL A 62 4.73 12.60 -4.15
N THR A 63 5.70 11.79 -3.76
CA THR A 63 6.94 11.54 -4.52
C THR A 63 6.98 10.08 -4.92
N ALA A 64 7.18 9.78 -6.20
CA ALA A 64 7.44 8.42 -6.66
C ALA A 64 8.89 8.03 -6.35
N ALA A 65 9.08 6.84 -5.83
CA ALA A 65 10.39 6.29 -5.49
C ALA A 65 10.60 4.94 -6.20
N PRO A 66 11.86 4.54 -6.47
CA PRO A 66 12.15 3.26 -7.08
C PRO A 66 11.59 2.09 -6.30
N SER A 67 11.13 1.06 -7.02
CA SER A 67 10.81 -0.24 -6.44
C SER A 67 11.26 -1.37 -7.38
N GLN A 68 11.40 -2.57 -6.84
CA GLN A 68 11.89 -3.73 -7.57
C GLN A 68 10.72 -4.66 -7.89
N HIS A 69 10.03 -4.37 -8.97
CA HIS A 69 8.87 -5.12 -9.41
C HIS A 69 8.76 -5.16 -10.94
N PHE A 70 7.57 -5.27 -11.47
CA PHE A 70 7.27 -5.23 -12.89
C PHE A 70 5.82 -4.74 -13.08
N SER A 71 5.42 -4.50 -14.34
CA SER A 71 4.08 -4.11 -14.70
C SER A 71 3.52 -4.99 -15.82
N GLY A 72 2.23 -4.89 -16.06
CA GLY A 72 1.51 -5.55 -17.17
C GLY A 72 0.20 -6.20 -16.73
N ARG A 73 -0.81 -6.11 -17.59
CA ARG A 73 -2.16 -6.66 -17.37
C ARG A 73 -2.50 -7.81 -18.35
N GLY A 74 -1.59 -8.13 -19.27
CA GLY A 74 -1.80 -9.14 -20.29
C GLY A 74 -0.51 -9.84 -20.72
N LEU A 75 -0.55 -10.51 -21.87
CA LEU A 75 0.58 -11.29 -22.34
C LEU A 75 1.62 -10.48 -23.14
N LYS A 76 1.30 -9.23 -23.51
CA LYS A 76 2.12 -8.44 -24.45
C LYS A 76 2.53 -7.08 -23.93
N ASP A 77 2.12 -6.72 -22.74
CA ASP A 77 2.31 -5.40 -22.13
C ASP A 77 3.21 -5.42 -20.88
N ARG A 78 4.01 -6.48 -20.71
CA ARG A 78 4.98 -6.56 -19.61
C ARG A 78 5.93 -5.36 -19.65
N ASN A 79 6.01 -4.64 -18.55
CA ASN A 79 6.82 -3.43 -18.36
C ASN A 79 6.47 -2.29 -19.35
N ALA A 80 5.23 -2.25 -19.84
CA ALA A 80 4.76 -1.15 -20.67
C ALA A 80 4.45 0.13 -19.86
N THR A 81 4.22 0.00 -18.57
CA THR A 81 4.10 1.09 -17.61
C THR A 81 5.22 1.04 -16.58
N LEU A 82 5.44 2.12 -15.87
CA LEU A 82 6.34 2.14 -14.70
C LEU A 82 5.59 1.60 -13.47
N TRP A 83 6.34 1.25 -12.44
CA TRP A 83 5.90 0.89 -11.09
C TRP A 83 6.73 1.65 -10.06
N SER A 84 6.15 1.97 -8.91
CA SER A 84 6.82 2.82 -7.92
C SER A 84 6.37 2.53 -6.50
N SER A 85 7.27 2.70 -5.55
CA SER A 85 6.92 3.05 -4.19
C SER A 85 6.49 4.52 -4.14
N MET A 86 5.77 4.93 -3.10
CA MET A 86 5.29 6.31 -2.94
C MET A 86 5.67 6.86 -1.57
N VAL A 87 6.21 8.06 -1.54
CA VAL A 87 6.37 8.85 -0.30
C VAL A 87 5.29 9.92 -0.27
N ILE A 88 4.48 9.89 0.78
CA ILE A 88 3.36 10.80 0.98
C ILE A 88 3.70 11.72 2.14
N ARG A 89 3.66 13.02 1.92
CA ARG A 89 4.01 14.03 2.93
C ARG A 89 2.92 15.05 3.14
N THR A 90 2.69 15.32 4.40
CA THR A 90 1.93 16.50 4.87
C THR A 90 2.86 17.43 5.65
N ALA A 91 2.33 18.53 6.16
CA ALA A 91 3.09 19.40 7.07
C ALA A 91 3.54 18.70 8.37
N LYS A 92 2.89 17.60 8.76
CA LYS A 92 3.09 16.91 10.04
C LYS A 92 3.63 15.49 9.91
N HIS A 93 3.39 14.82 8.80
CA HIS A 93 3.64 13.39 8.66
C HIS A 93 4.36 13.05 7.35
N SER A 94 5.20 12.03 7.41
CA SER A 94 5.89 11.42 6.27
C SER A 94 5.60 9.92 6.26
N VAL A 95 4.98 9.43 5.19
CA VAL A 95 4.58 8.04 5.03
C VAL A 95 5.30 7.44 3.82
N PHE A 96 5.93 6.31 3.99
CA PHE A 96 6.43 5.49 2.90
C PHE A 96 5.45 4.35 2.62
N PHE A 97 5.07 4.18 1.35
CA PHE A 97 4.26 3.06 0.86
C PHE A 97 5.02 2.31 -0.22
N SER A 98 5.28 1.03 -0.01
CA SER A 98 6.13 0.25 -0.91
C SER A 98 5.52 0.01 -2.30
N GLY A 99 4.19 -0.05 -2.42
CA GLY A 99 3.59 -0.81 -3.51
C GLY A 99 4.08 -2.25 -3.44
N ASP A 100 4.17 -2.93 -4.58
CA ASP A 100 4.83 -4.22 -4.68
C ASP A 100 6.31 -4.06 -5.01
N THR A 101 7.16 -4.81 -4.32
CA THR A 101 8.61 -4.68 -4.46
C THR A 101 9.36 -5.84 -3.83
N GLY A 102 10.48 -6.22 -4.41
CA GLY A 102 11.48 -7.06 -3.76
C GLY A 102 12.44 -6.28 -2.86
N LEU A 103 13.37 -6.98 -2.24
CA LEU A 103 14.44 -6.37 -1.47
C LEU A 103 15.46 -5.74 -2.41
N THR A 104 15.68 -4.43 -2.25
CA THR A 104 16.59 -3.67 -3.12
C THR A 104 17.53 -2.76 -2.31
N THR A 105 18.67 -2.44 -2.86
CA THR A 105 19.62 -1.46 -2.27
C THR A 105 19.09 -0.03 -2.32
N GLU A 106 18.06 0.26 -3.14
CA GLU A 106 17.47 1.59 -3.28
C GLU A 106 16.86 2.12 -1.97
N TYR A 107 16.48 1.25 -1.03
CA TYR A 107 15.92 1.69 0.25
C TYR A 107 16.87 2.62 1.04
N GLY A 108 18.18 2.38 0.98
CA GLY A 108 19.16 3.29 1.59
C GLY A 108 19.15 4.68 0.95
N LEU A 109 19.06 4.74 -0.37
CA LEU A 109 18.98 5.99 -1.12
C LEU A 109 17.64 6.71 -0.92
N ILE A 110 16.54 5.95 -0.83
CA ILE A 110 15.21 6.48 -0.49
C ILE A 110 15.24 7.13 0.89
N ARG A 111 15.83 6.46 1.88
CA ARG A 111 16.03 7.02 3.22
C ARG A 111 16.83 8.32 3.18
N GLU A 112 17.95 8.33 2.46
CA GLU A 112 18.82 9.50 2.37
C GLU A 112 18.11 10.72 1.78
N ARG A 113 17.35 10.52 0.70
CA ARG A 113 16.71 11.61 -0.05
C ARG A 113 15.34 12.01 0.51
N LEU A 114 14.60 11.04 1.01
CA LEU A 114 13.18 11.19 1.32
C LEU A 114 12.82 10.82 2.78
N GLY A 115 13.75 10.35 3.59
CA GLY A 115 13.52 10.09 5.02
C GLY A 115 13.63 11.34 5.89
N PRO A 116 13.39 11.24 7.21
CA PRO A 116 12.83 10.07 7.89
C PRO A 116 11.33 9.88 7.63
N PHE A 117 10.81 8.70 8.01
CA PHE A 117 9.39 8.35 7.88
C PHE A 117 8.76 8.10 9.26
N ASP A 118 7.55 8.62 9.46
CA ASP A 118 6.74 8.35 10.65
C ASP A 118 6.05 6.98 10.55
N LEU A 119 5.62 6.63 9.34
CA LEU A 119 4.97 5.37 9.02
C LEU A 119 5.59 4.74 7.78
N VAL A 120 5.91 3.46 7.87
CA VAL A 120 6.43 2.65 6.77
C VAL A 120 5.43 1.54 6.48
N MET A 121 4.81 1.58 5.30
CA MET A 121 3.88 0.58 4.80
C MET A 121 4.61 -0.31 3.80
N LEU A 122 4.90 -1.55 4.20
CA LEU A 122 5.61 -2.52 3.34
C LEU A 122 4.73 -3.72 3.05
N GLU A 123 4.79 -4.19 1.82
CA GLU A 123 4.19 -5.45 1.43
C GLU A 123 4.86 -6.62 2.15
N VAL A 124 4.06 -7.61 2.54
CA VAL A 124 4.55 -8.79 3.27
C VAL A 124 3.97 -10.10 2.77
N GLY A 125 3.03 -10.04 1.86
CA GLY A 125 2.35 -11.20 1.28
C GLY A 125 2.80 -11.55 -0.13
N ALA A 126 2.15 -12.57 -0.70
CA ALA A 126 2.34 -13.01 -2.08
C ALA A 126 3.79 -13.37 -2.44
N PHE A 127 4.56 -13.91 -1.50
CA PHE A 127 5.96 -14.28 -1.68
C PHE A 127 6.16 -15.79 -1.87
N HIS A 128 7.20 -16.15 -2.62
CA HIS A 128 7.67 -17.53 -2.74
C HIS A 128 9.15 -17.55 -3.14
N PRO A 129 9.97 -18.46 -2.59
CA PRO A 129 11.41 -18.53 -2.91
C PRO A 129 11.72 -18.68 -4.41
N SER A 130 10.81 -19.30 -5.18
CA SER A 130 10.98 -19.49 -6.62
C SER A 130 10.63 -18.28 -7.47
N TRP A 131 10.10 -17.19 -6.90
CA TRP A 131 9.66 -16.02 -7.66
C TRP A 131 10.73 -14.95 -7.80
N GLY A 132 11.89 -15.16 -7.17
CA GLY A 132 12.94 -14.17 -7.12
C GLY A 132 12.57 -12.97 -6.25
N ASP A 133 13.27 -11.86 -6.48
CA ASP A 133 13.17 -10.67 -5.64
C ASP A 133 12.13 -9.68 -6.17
N ILE A 134 10.89 -10.12 -6.36
CA ILE A 134 9.78 -9.29 -6.82
C ILE A 134 8.76 -8.99 -5.71
N HIS A 135 8.84 -9.71 -4.60
CA HIS A 135 8.06 -9.51 -3.38
C HIS A 135 8.95 -9.68 -2.16
N LEU A 136 8.68 -8.87 -1.11
CA LEU A 136 9.49 -8.89 0.12
C LEU A 136 9.22 -10.15 0.95
N GLY A 137 7.97 -10.45 1.21
CA GLY A 137 7.63 -11.32 2.32
C GLY A 137 8.00 -10.70 3.68
N PRO A 138 7.69 -11.36 4.80
CA PRO A 138 7.84 -10.76 6.12
C PRO A 138 9.30 -10.53 6.55
N ASP A 139 10.22 -11.40 6.17
CA ASP A 139 11.62 -11.30 6.58
C ASP A 139 12.36 -10.17 5.87
N ASN A 140 12.21 -10.09 4.54
CA ASN A 140 12.81 -9.01 3.77
C ASN A 140 12.12 -7.66 4.05
N ALA A 141 10.84 -7.67 4.44
CA ALA A 141 10.15 -6.45 4.86
C ALA A 141 10.76 -5.88 6.15
N LEU A 142 11.14 -6.72 7.11
CA LEU A 142 11.89 -6.27 8.30
C LEU A 142 13.27 -5.72 7.94
N GLU A 143 13.94 -6.27 6.95
CA GLU A 143 15.22 -5.76 6.45
C GLU A 143 15.03 -4.43 5.71
N ALA A 144 14.06 -4.35 4.82
CA ALA A 144 13.71 -3.11 4.11
C ALA A 144 13.34 -1.98 5.09
N HIS A 145 12.58 -2.30 6.14
CA HIS A 145 12.24 -1.36 7.21
C HIS A 145 13.49 -0.80 7.91
N ALA A 146 14.47 -1.65 8.20
CA ALA A 146 15.74 -1.21 8.79
C ALA A 146 16.54 -0.32 7.82
N LEU A 147 16.61 -0.66 6.54
CA LEU A 147 17.25 0.13 5.49
C LEU A 147 16.58 1.50 5.31
N LEU A 148 15.26 1.58 5.42
CA LEU A 148 14.48 2.83 5.37
C LEU A 148 14.68 3.71 6.62
N GLY A 149 15.29 3.17 7.66
CA GLY A 149 15.61 3.93 8.88
C GLY A 149 14.59 3.85 9.99
N GLY A 150 13.63 2.92 9.91
CA GLY A 150 12.62 2.73 10.95
C GLY A 150 11.35 3.53 10.71
N GLY A 151 10.63 3.83 11.78
CA GLY A 151 9.26 4.35 11.82
C GLY A 151 8.29 3.29 12.30
N ALA A 152 7.02 3.64 12.50
CA ALA A 152 5.98 2.64 12.76
C ALA A 152 5.80 1.77 11.51
N PHE A 153 5.72 0.44 11.67
CA PHE A 153 5.60 -0.48 10.55
C PHE A 153 4.18 -1.02 10.41
N LEU A 154 3.49 -0.65 9.32
CA LEU A 154 2.20 -1.19 8.92
C LEU A 154 2.39 -2.19 7.77
N PRO A 155 2.29 -3.51 8.02
CA PRO A 155 2.36 -4.50 6.95
C PRO A 155 1.10 -4.45 6.08
N VAL A 156 1.31 -4.42 4.76
CA VAL A 156 0.26 -4.41 3.74
C VAL A 156 0.40 -5.59 2.78
N HIS A 157 -0.52 -5.72 1.82
CA HIS A 157 -0.51 -6.76 0.78
C HIS A 157 -0.63 -8.18 1.34
N TRP A 158 -1.46 -8.38 2.37
CA TRP A 158 -1.77 -9.68 2.97
C TRP A 158 -3.23 -9.75 3.42
N GLY A 159 -3.74 -10.96 3.65
CA GLY A 159 -5.04 -11.18 4.27
C GLY A 159 -6.28 -10.98 3.36
N THR A 160 -6.11 -10.60 2.10
CA THR A 160 -7.23 -10.33 1.18
C THR A 160 -7.28 -11.35 0.03
N PHE A 161 -6.18 -11.52 -0.69
CA PHE A 161 -6.10 -12.42 -1.84
C PHE A 161 -5.15 -13.59 -1.57
N SER A 162 -5.51 -14.80 -2.01
CA SER A 162 -4.62 -15.96 -1.99
C SER A 162 -3.81 -15.98 -3.29
N LEU A 163 -2.73 -15.21 -3.34
CA LEU A 163 -1.88 -15.04 -4.53
C LEU A 163 -0.64 -15.94 -4.50
N ALA A 164 -0.33 -16.57 -3.37
CA ALA A 164 0.85 -17.42 -3.20
C ALA A 164 0.52 -18.70 -2.42
N MET A 165 1.52 -19.57 -2.24
CA MET A 165 1.33 -20.89 -1.62
C MET A 165 1.57 -20.88 -0.10
N HIS A 166 1.81 -19.74 0.51
CA HIS A 166 1.86 -19.60 1.98
C HIS A 166 0.46 -19.49 2.60
N ALA A 167 0.32 -19.78 3.89
CA ALA A 167 -0.93 -19.53 4.61
C ALA A 167 -1.26 -18.04 4.60
N TRP A 168 -2.53 -17.70 4.54
CA TRP A 168 -2.99 -16.31 4.40
C TRP A 168 -2.56 -15.40 5.57
N ASP A 169 -2.37 -15.98 6.76
CA ASP A 169 -1.96 -15.31 7.99
C ASP A 169 -0.46 -15.48 8.32
N GLU A 170 0.27 -16.30 7.55
CA GLU A 170 1.69 -16.56 7.77
C GLU A 170 2.53 -15.28 7.81
N PRO A 171 2.33 -14.27 6.93
CA PRO A 171 3.07 -13.01 7.02
C PRO A 171 2.87 -12.30 8.35
N ALA A 172 1.64 -12.24 8.84
CA ALA A 172 1.29 -11.57 10.09
C ALA A 172 1.87 -12.29 11.31
N GLU A 173 1.76 -13.62 11.35
CA GLU A 173 2.32 -14.44 12.43
C GLU A 173 3.86 -14.34 12.47
N THR A 174 4.50 -14.35 11.31
CA THR A 174 5.96 -14.20 11.21
C THR A 174 6.42 -12.85 11.73
N LEU A 175 5.74 -11.76 11.34
CA LEU A 175 6.07 -10.42 11.84
C LEU A 175 5.82 -10.30 13.33
N LEU A 176 4.70 -10.81 13.84
CA LEU A 176 4.38 -10.78 15.26
C LEU A 176 5.46 -11.48 16.11
N ALA A 177 6.02 -12.57 15.59
CA ALA A 177 7.09 -13.30 16.25
C ALA A 177 8.45 -12.59 16.19
N ARG A 178 8.80 -11.99 15.03
CA ARG A 178 10.18 -11.53 14.75
C ARG A 178 10.40 -10.04 14.97
N ALA A 179 9.38 -9.19 14.82
CA ALA A 179 9.53 -7.76 14.93
C ALA A 179 10.01 -7.29 16.33
N PRO A 180 9.56 -7.90 17.46
CA PRO A 180 10.05 -7.51 18.78
C PRO A 180 11.55 -7.71 18.96
N GLU A 181 12.13 -8.77 18.38
CA GLU A 181 13.57 -9.05 18.46
C GLU A 181 14.42 -7.99 17.74
N ARG A 182 13.81 -7.30 16.78
CA ARG A 182 14.44 -6.21 16.01
C ARG A 182 14.06 -4.80 16.51
N GLY A 183 13.28 -4.71 17.60
CA GLY A 183 12.81 -3.43 18.14
C GLY A 183 11.84 -2.70 17.20
N VAL A 184 11.14 -3.42 16.32
CA VAL A 184 10.22 -2.83 15.34
C VAL A 184 8.84 -2.65 15.97
N GLN A 185 8.31 -1.43 15.91
CA GLN A 185 6.94 -1.11 16.31
C GLN A 185 5.97 -1.51 15.19
N LEU A 186 5.26 -2.61 15.36
CA LEU A 186 4.21 -3.04 14.43
C LEU A 186 2.89 -2.31 14.71
N VAL A 187 2.23 -1.92 13.62
CA VAL A 187 0.88 -1.35 13.62
C VAL A 187 0.00 -2.23 12.74
N MET A 188 -0.89 -3.00 13.33
CA MET A 188 -1.71 -3.99 12.61
C MET A 188 -3.18 -3.90 13.03
N PRO A 189 -3.88 -2.79 12.69
CA PRO A 189 -5.30 -2.63 13.00
C PRO A 189 -6.14 -3.63 12.21
N ARG A 190 -7.38 -3.87 12.66
CA ARG A 190 -8.36 -4.54 11.83
C ARG A 190 -8.60 -3.76 10.55
N LEU A 191 -8.98 -4.46 9.47
CA LEU A 191 -9.39 -3.79 8.23
C LEU A 191 -10.55 -2.83 8.51
N GLY A 192 -10.35 -1.54 8.16
CA GLY A 192 -11.31 -0.46 8.44
C GLY A 192 -11.24 0.14 9.85
N GLU A 193 -10.41 -0.37 10.73
CA GLU A 193 -10.20 0.22 12.06
C GLU A 193 -9.24 1.43 11.96
N PRO A 194 -9.65 2.62 12.45
CA PRO A 194 -8.76 3.77 12.50
C PRO A 194 -7.65 3.55 13.52
N VAL A 195 -6.43 3.93 13.17
CA VAL A 195 -5.28 3.85 14.06
C VAL A 195 -4.42 5.11 13.96
N GLU A 196 -3.92 5.56 15.11
CA GLU A 196 -2.84 6.56 15.17
C GLU A 196 -1.51 5.82 15.36
N PRO A 197 -0.66 5.74 14.33
CA PRO A 197 0.53 4.88 14.36
C PRO A 197 1.48 5.18 15.54
N VAL A 198 1.64 6.46 15.88
CA VAL A 198 2.54 6.89 16.97
C VAL A 198 2.03 6.46 18.36
N GLN A 199 0.72 6.22 18.48
CA GLN A 199 0.08 5.82 19.73
C GLN A 199 -0.22 4.32 19.83
N ALA A 200 0.09 3.55 18.77
CA ALA A 200 -0.15 2.12 18.75
C ALA A 200 0.82 1.40 19.71
N GLU A 201 0.33 0.91 20.84
CA GLU A 201 1.16 0.25 21.86
C GLU A 201 1.32 -1.25 21.62
N ARG A 202 0.28 -1.93 21.14
CA ARG A 202 0.26 -3.39 20.99
C ARG A 202 -0.55 -3.82 19.77
N VAL A 203 -0.06 -4.89 19.11
CA VAL A 203 -0.80 -5.60 18.09
C VAL A 203 -1.80 -6.55 18.73
N THR A 204 -3.07 -6.42 18.37
CA THR A 204 -4.09 -7.43 18.66
C THR A 204 -4.19 -8.38 17.45
N PRO A 205 -3.85 -9.67 17.58
CA PRO A 205 -3.87 -10.60 16.45
C PRO A 205 -5.31 -10.98 16.05
N TRP A 206 -6.05 -10.02 15.51
CA TRP A 206 -7.45 -10.12 15.13
C TRP A 206 -7.71 -11.19 14.07
N TRP A 207 -6.74 -11.46 13.21
CA TRP A 207 -6.82 -12.46 12.14
C TRP A 207 -7.02 -13.89 12.68
N ARG A 208 -6.54 -14.19 13.89
CA ARG A 208 -6.71 -15.50 14.53
C ARG A 208 -8.18 -15.83 14.82
N SER A 209 -9.03 -14.81 14.96
CA SER A 209 -10.47 -14.95 15.16
C SER A 209 -11.28 -14.85 13.87
N ALA A 210 -10.68 -14.41 12.77
CA ALA A 210 -11.38 -14.20 11.50
C ALA A 210 -11.93 -15.50 10.89
N GLY A 211 -11.27 -16.64 11.12
CA GLY A 211 -11.73 -17.96 10.65
C GLY A 211 -12.84 -18.59 11.50
N SER A 212 -13.20 -17.99 12.62
CA SER A 212 -14.29 -18.49 13.51
C SER A 212 -15.62 -17.78 13.29
N LEU A 213 -15.69 -16.84 12.35
CA LEU A 213 -16.98 -16.27 11.91
C LEU A 213 -17.74 -17.35 11.14
N HIS A 214 -18.74 -17.93 11.80
CA HIS A 214 -19.59 -18.96 11.21
C HIS A 214 -20.44 -18.37 10.08
N ALA A 215 -20.83 -19.23 9.12
CA ALA A 215 -21.69 -18.93 7.97
C ALA A 215 -23.13 -18.43 8.34
N GLY A 216 -23.28 -17.78 9.47
CA GLY A 216 -24.52 -17.14 9.97
C GLY A 216 -24.35 -15.65 10.27
N ASP A 217 -23.14 -15.14 10.28
CA ASP A 217 -22.89 -13.71 10.44
C ASP A 217 -23.07 -13.05 9.06
N THR A 218 -23.99 -12.14 9.00
CA THR A 218 -24.51 -11.46 7.82
C THR A 218 -23.39 -11.05 6.85
N VAL A 219 -23.39 -11.67 5.68
CA VAL A 219 -22.66 -11.12 4.52
C VAL A 219 -23.28 -9.76 4.27
N VAL A 220 -22.50 -8.70 4.50
CA VAL A 220 -22.88 -7.33 4.12
C VAL A 220 -23.14 -7.37 2.61
N THR A 221 -24.39 -7.13 2.22
CA THR A 221 -24.77 -7.14 0.80
C THR A 221 -24.02 -6.02 0.07
N GLU A 222 -23.72 -6.21 -1.21
CA GLU A 222 -23.07 -5.19 -2.05
C GLU A 222 -23.72 -3.80 -1.96
N ALA A 223 -25.01 -3.74 -1.69
CA ALA A 223 -25.78 -2.52 -1.49
C ALA A 223 -25.46 -1.80 -0.16
N GLU A 224 -25.11 -2.53 0.89
CA GLU A 224 -24.74 -1.97 2.19
C GLU A 224 -23.26 -1.54 2.22
N ALA A 225 -22.38 -2.23 1.49
CA ALA A 225 -20.96 -1.85 1.33
C ALA A 225 -20.78 -0.52 0.57
N LEU A 226 -21.78 -0.13 -0.25
CA LEU A 226 -21.77 1.15 -0.98
C LEU A 226 -22.35 2.33 -0.19
N SER A 227 -22.94 2.10 0.98
CA SER A 227 -23.31 3.17 1.90
C SER A 227 -22.10 3.55 2.76
N VAL A 228 -21.13 4.22 2.18
CA VAL A 228 -20.08 4.89 2.95
C VAL A 228 -20.79 5.85 3.91
N PRO A 229 -20.65 5.69 5.25
CA PRO A 229 -21.16 6.69 6.16
C PRO A 229 -20.49 8.02 5.75
N LYS A 230 -21.31 9.06 5.54
CA LYS A 230 -20.75 10.41 5.51
C LYS A 230 -20.04 10.58 6.85
N VAL A 231 -18.72 10.55 6.85
CA VAL A 231 -17.91 10.93 8.00
C VAL A 231 -18.19 12.41 8.19
N ALA A 232 -19.17 12.70 9.03
CA ALA A 232 -19.46 14.05 9.47
C ALA A 232 -18.29 14.46 10.34
N GLY A 233 -17.51 15.45 9.86
CA GLY A 233 -16.49 16.10 10.66
C GLY A 233 -15.06 15.60 10.43
N TRP A 234 -14.64 15.42 9.17
CA TRP A 234 -13.23 15.56 8.86
C TRP A 234 -12.94 17.06 8.77
N PRO A 235 -12.15 17.63 9.68
CA PRO A 235 -11.83 19.04 9.62
C PRO A 235 -10.82 19.26 8.48
N LEU A 236 -11.34 19.67 7.34
CA LEU A 236 -10.64 20.45 6.35
C LEU A 236 -11.13 21.89 6.52
N ASP A 237 -10.84 22.50 7.69
CA ASP A 237 -10.83 23.93 7.93
C ASP A 237 -9.44 24.34 8.46
#